data_f570916fc3600bff27cfde5dc2f09cad
#
_entry.id   f570916fc3600bff27cfde5dc2f09cad
#
_cell.length_a   1.000
_cell.length_b   1.000
_cell.length_c   1.000
_cell.angle_alpha   90.00
_cell.angle_beta   90.00
_cell.angle_gamma   90.00
#
_symmetry.space_group_name_H-M   'P 1'
#
loop_
_entity.id
_entity.type
_entity.pdbx_description
1 polymer ?
#
loop_
_entity_poly.entity_id
_entity_poly.type
_entity_poly.pdbx_seq_one_letter_code
_entity_poly.pdbx_strand_id
1 'polypeptide(L)'
;ALLYFTEAEDELEDIFYQNVKDELLKQARKMNIHLTVYSKKDGMDAIPKDLNAFVAVGWLNRKEINRLYRICKRGVFIGTSPDEKLFDAVRPNMDSFVTQIVDYFMEKGHRTIGFIGGPDRNIDTGLPSMDIREWSFRQSASYYNCLNEDYILISDKFTVEEGYRLGKELLTKETIPTSLCV
;
A
#
# COMPACT_ATOMS: atom_id res chain seq x y z
N ALA A 1 -7.13 -14.99 -14.09
CA ALA A 1 -8.03 -13.98 -13.50
C ALA A 1 -7.28 -12.80 -12.95
N LEU A 2 -7.95 -11.66 -12.80
CA LEU A 2 -7.52 -10.54 -12.01
C LEU A 2 -8.40 -10.46 -10.75
N LEU A 3 -7.78 -10.64 -9.58
CA LEU A 3 -8.44 -10.54 -8.28
C LEU A 3 -8.18 -9.12 -7.77
N TYR A 4 -9.21 -8.27 -7.82
CA TYR A 4 -9.13 -6.87 -7.43
C TYR A 4 -9.85 -6.68 -6.10
N PHE A 5 -9.10 -6.82 -5.00
CA PHE A 5 -9.60 -6.84 -3.63
C PHE A 5 -9.24 -5.57 -2.85
N THR A 6 -9.63 -4.43 -3.42
CA THR A 6 -9.64 -3.14 -2.71
C THR A 6 -10.98 -2.95 -2.00
N GLU A 7 -11.04 -2.12 -0.97
CA GLU A 7 -12.32 -1.73 -0.37
C GLU A 7 -13.12 -0.89 -1.36
N ALA A 8 -14.44 -1.00 -1.35
CA ALA A 8 -15.27 -0.29 -2.32
C ALA A 8 -15.24 1.24 -2.18
N GLU A 9 -14.98 1.72 -0.98
CA GLU A 9 -14.79 3.15 -0.68
C GLU A 9 -13.43 3.65 -1.19
N ASP A 10 -12.41 2.78 -1.15
CA ASP A 10 -11.06 3.07 -1.64
C ASP A 10 -10.97 3.05 -3.18
N GLU A 11 -11.88 2.33 -3.89
CA GLU A 11 -11.85 2.26 -5.35
C GLU A 11 -12.02 3.62 -6.05
N LEU A 12 -12.74 4.55 -5.44
CA LEU A 12 -12.97 5.90 -5.99
C LEU A 12 -11.86 6.89 -5.61
N GLU A 13 -11.10 6.57 -4.57
CA GLU A 13 -10.13 7.48 -3.95
C GLU A 13 -8.69 7.02 -4.18
N ASP A 14 -8.45 5.72 -4.40
CA ASP A 14 -7.11 5.19 -4.63
C ASP A 14 -6.76 5.09 -6.12
N ILE A 15 -6.29 6.20 -6.65
CA ILE A 15 -5.81 6.32 -8.04
C ILE A 15 -4.67 5.32 -8.34
N PHE A 16 -3.87 4.93 -7.35
CA PHE A 16 -2.79 3.98 -7.55
C PHE A 16 -3.32 2.61 -7.97
N TYR A 17 -4.25 2.04 -7.20
CA TYR A 17 -4.80 0.73 -7.50
C TYR A 17 -5.64 0.72 -8.79
N GLN A 18 -6.36 1.80 -9.07
CA GLN A 18 -7.07 1.94 -10.36
C GLN A 18 -6.11 1.91 -11.54
N ASN A 19 -5.04 2.71 -11.50
CA ASN A 19 -4.03 2.73 -12.55
C ASN A 19 -3.36 1.37 -12.74
N VAL A 20 -3.08 0.64 -11.65
CA VAL A 20 -2.54 -0.73 -11.71
C VAL A 20 -3.53 -1.66 -12.42
N LYS A 21 -4.81 -1.63 -12.06
CA LYS A 21 -5.86 -2.44 -12.71
C LYS A 21 -5.96 -2.15 -14.19
N ASP A 22 -6.04 -0.88 -14.56
CA ASP A 22 -6.23 -0.46 -15.95
C ASP A 22 -5.02 -0.83 -16.82
N GLU A 23 -3.80 -0.66 -16.30
CA GLU A 23 -2.60 -1.03 -17.05
C GLU A 23 -2.48 -2.56 -17.16
N LEU A 24 -2.81 -3.34 -16.13
CA LEU A 24 -2.86 -4.80 -16.20
C LEU A 24 -3.84 -5.27 -17.29
N LEU A 25 -5.04 -4.73 -17.32
CA LEU A 25 -6.05 -5.07 -18.33
C LEU A 25 -5.59 -4.68 -19.75
N LYS A 26 -4.97 -3.52 -19.88
CA LYS A 26 -4.42 -3.04 -21.15
C LYS A 26 -3.27 -3.93 -21.65
N GLN A 27 -2.34 -4.31 -20.80
CA GLN A 27 -1.23 -5.19 -21.18
C GLN A 27 -1.72 -6.61 -21.50
N ALA A 28 -2.65 -7.13 -20.72
CA ALA A 28 -3.27 -8.43 -21.01
C ALA A 28 -3.91 -8.46 -22.41
N ARG A 29 -4.67 -7.41 -22.78
CA ARG A 29 -5.26 -7.29 -24.14
C ARG A 29 -4.19 -7.29 -25.23
N LYS A 30 -3.08 -6.56 -25.05
CA LYS A 30 -1.96 -6.54 -26.02
C LYS A 30 -1.33 -7.92 -26.21
N MET A 31 -1.33 -8.74 -25.15
CA MET A 31 -0.79 -10.10 -25.17
C MET A 31 -1.84 -11.16 -25.57
N ASN A 32 -3.04 -10.75 -25.98
CA ASN A 32 -4.20 -11.64 -26.24
C ASN A 32 -4.56 -12.54 -25.05
N ILE A 33 -4.34 -12.06 -23.81
CA ILE A 33 -4.74 -12.74 -22.59
C ILE A 33 -6.07 -12.19 -22.13
N HIS A 34 -7.08 -13.08 -22.00
CA HIS A 34 -8.35 -12.70 -21.40
C HIS A 34 -8.26 -12.77 -19.88
N LEU A 35 -8.49 -11.62 -19.21
CA LEU A 35 -8.56 -11.52 -17.76
C LEU A 35 -10.01 -11.30 -17.32
N THR A 36 -10.58 -12.27 -16.63
CA THR A 36 -11.82 -12.07 -15.88
C THR A 36 -11.50 -11.39 -14.57
N VAL A 37 -12.19 -10.29 -14.26
CA VAL A 37 -12.00 -9.53 -13.01
C VAL A 37 -12.99 -10.03 -11.97
N TYR A 38 -12.48 -10.30 -10.77
CA TYR A 38 -13.26 -10.59 -9.57
C TYR A 38 -12.95 -9.55 -8.54
N SER A 39 -13.97 -8.86 -8.05
CA SER A 39 -13.84 -7.83 -7.01
C SER A 39 -14.10 -8.41 -5.62
N LYS A 40 -13.77 -7.64 -4.59
CA LYS A 40 -14.08 -8.02 -3.21
C LYS A 40 -15.58 -8.22 -2.97
N LYS A 41 -16.44 -7.48 -3.68
CA LYS A 41 -17.92 -7.59 -3.62
C LYS A 41 -18.43 -8.93 -4.14
N ASP A 42 -17.75 -9.51 -5.13
CA ASP A 42 -18.13 -10.82 -5.68
C ASP A 42 -17.82 -11.95 -4.69
N GLY A 43 -16.90 -11.69 -3.76
CA GLY A 43 -16.47 -12.64 -2.74
C GLY A 43 -15.60 -13.77 -3.28
N MET A 44 -14.97 -14.50 -2.38
CA MET A 44 -14.09 -15.63 -2.71
C MET A 44 -14.82 -16.82 -3.37
N ASP A 45 -16.14 -16.89 -3.23
CA ASP A 45 -16.96 -17.99 -3.82
C ASP A 45 -17.18 -17.83 -5.33
N ALA A 46 -17.04 -16.62 -5.84
CA ALA A 46 -17.12 -16.35 -7.27
C ALA A 46 -15.87 -16.83 -8.05
N ILE A 47 -14.76 -17.08 -7.36
CA ILE A 47 -13.51 -17.52 -7.99
C ILE A 47 -13.64 -18.98 -8.43
N PRO A 48 -13.44 -19.30 -9.72
CA PRO A 48 -13.53 -20.66 -10.24
C PRO A 48 -12.52 -21.60 -9.56
N LYS A 49 -12.95 -22.83 -9.25
CA LYS A 49 -12.09 -23.85 -8.65
C LYS A 49 -11.03 -24.41 -9.60
N ASP A 50 -11.22 -24.23 -10.89
CA ASP A 50 -10.33 -24.63 -11.97
C ASP A 50 -9.50 -23.46 -12.52
N LEU A 51 -9.30 -22.43 -11.71
CA LEU A 51 -8.50 -21.27 -12.06
C LEU A 51 -7.06 -21.64 -12.44
N ASN A 52 -6.63 -21.29 -13.64
CA ASN A 52 -5.31 -21.64 -14.15
C ASN A 52 -4.18 -20.78 -13.57
N ALA A 53 -4.44 -19.48 -13.44
CA ALA A 53 -3.52 -18.50 -12.87
C ALA A 53 -4.27 -17.22 -12.48
N PHE A 54 -3.68 -16.43 -11.58
CA PHE A 54 -4.22 -15.13 -11.20
C PHE A 54 -3.16 -14.07 -10.96
N VAL A 55 -3.59 -12.82 -11.09
CA VAL A 55 -2.92 -11.66 -10.53
C VAL A 55 -3.84 -11.11 -9.45
N ALA A 56 -3.31 -10.83 -8.27
CA ALA A 56 -4.07 -10.26 -7.16
C ALA A 56 -3.56 -8.85 -6.83
N VAL A 57 -4.49 -7.91 -6.65
CA VAL A 57 -4.25 -6.51 -6.30
C VAL A 57 -5.12 -6.17 -5.09
N GLY A 58 -4.55 -5.49 -4.12
CA GLY A 58 -5.23 -5.13 -2.89
C GLY A 58 -4.92 -6.07 -1.73
N TRP A 59 -5.76 -6.02 -0.69
CA TRP A 59 -5.51 -6.73 0.56
C TRP A 59 -6.40 -7.96 0.72
N LEU A 60 -5.77 -9.09 1.08
CA LEU A 60 -6.43 -10.34 1.44
C LEU A 60 -5.96 -10.77 2.84
N ASN A 61 -6.88 -11.30 3.64
CA ASN A 61 -6.53 -11.87 4.94
C ASN A 61 -5.95 -13.30 4.79
N ARG A 62 -5.37 -13.81 5.88
CA ARG A 62 -4.74 -15.14 5.90
C ARG A 62 -5.68 -16.28 5.45
N LYS A 63 -6.97 -16.21 5.80
CA LYS A 63 -7.94 -17.26 5.41
C LYS A 63 -8.19 -17.23 3.90
N GLU A 64 -8.31 -16.04 3.32
CA GLU A 64 -8.50 -15.85 1.87
C GLU A 64 -7.26 -16.31 1.09
N ILE A 65 -6.06 -15.97 1.55
CA ILE A 65 -4.79 -16.39 0.94
C ILE A 65 -4.67 -17.92 0.97
N ASN A 66 -4.94 -18.56 2.10
CA ASN A 66 -4.90 -20.01 2.21
C ASN A 66 -5.97 -20.69 1.35
N ARG A 67 -7.15 -20.07 1.19
CA ARG A 67 -8.19 -20.55 0.29
C ARG A 67 -7.75 -20.43 -1.15
N LEU A 68 -7.19 -19.30 -1.53
CA LEU A 68 -6.69 -19.05 -2.89
C LEU A 68 -5.58 -20.04 -3.27
N TYR A 69 -4.66 -20.34 -2.36
CA TYR A 69 -3.61 -21.32 -2.58
C TYR A 69 -4.14 -22.73 -2.84
N ARG A 70 -5.28 -23.09 -2.24
CA ARG A 70 -5.95 -24.39 -2.52
C ARG A 70 -6.63 -24.41 -3.88
N ILE A 71 -7.11 -23.26 -4.37
CA ILE A 71 -7.74 -23.12 -5.69
C ILE A 71 -6.66 -23.09 -6.78
N CYS A 72 -5.66 -22.23 -6.63
CA CYS A 72 -4.63 -22.01 -7.66
C CYS A 72 -3.30 -21.64 -6.99
N LYS A 73 -2.24 -22.37 -7.36
CA LYS A 73 -0.88 -22.11 -6.87
C LYS A 73 -0.08 -21.16 -7.76
N ARG A 74 -0.59 -20.82 -8.94
CA ARG A 74 0.06 -19.92 -9.91
C ARG A 74 -0.54 -18.53 -9.76
N GLY A 75 0.05 -17.76 -8.86
CA GLY A 75 -0.43 -16.41 -8.60
C GLY A 75 0.69 -15.42 -8.36
N VAL A 76 0.43 -14.18 -8.74
CA VAL A 76 1.31 -13.03 -8.48
C VAL A 76 0.52 -11.97 -7.76
N PHE A 77 1.06 -11.45 -6.67
CA PHE A 77 0.51 -10.29 -5.96
C PHE A 77 1.16 -9.01 -6.43
N ILE A 78 0.38 -7.94 -6.56
CA ILE A 78 0.86 -6.60 -6.93
C ILE A 78 0.64 -5.64 -5.77
N GLY A 79 1.70 -4.93 -5.38
CA GLY A 79 1.70 -3.94 -4.30
C GLY A 79 1.91 -4.54 -2.92
N THR A 80 1.52 -5.78 -2.71
CA THR A 80 1.68 -6.50 -1.44
C THR A 80 2.42 -7.82 -1.65
N SER A 81 3.01 -8.36 -0.58
CA SER A 81 3.62 -9.69 -0.57
C SER A 81 3.11 -10.45 0.66
N PRO A 82 1.91 -11.02 0.58
CA PRO A 82 1.25 -11.59 1.76
C PRO A 82 1.89 -12.86 2.28
N ASP A 83 2.53 -13.64 1.41
CA ASP A 83 3.26 -14.86 1.80
C ASP A 83 4.22 -15.28 0.67
N GLU A 84 5.49 -14.94 0.82
CA GLU A 84 6.56 -15.19 -0.18
C GLU A 84 6.89 -16.69 -0.35
N LYS A 85 6.41 -17.54 0.53
CA LYS A 85 6.56 -19.01 0.38
C LYS A 85 5.48 -19.62 -0.50
N LEU A 86 4.35 -18.92 -0.64
CA LEU A 86 3.19 -19.43 -1.39
C LEU A 86 3.07 -18.83 -2.78
N PHE A 87 3.40 -17.54 -2.93
CA PHE A 87 3.15 -16.78 -4.15
C PHE A 87 4.27 -15.79 -4.45
N ASP A 88 4.46 -15.53 -5.73
CA ASP A 88 5.29 -14.43 -6.19
C ASP A 88 4.62 -13.07 -5.92
N ALA A 89 5.44 -12.02 -5.79
CA ALA A 89 4.95 -10.67 -5.62
C ALA A 89 5.80 -9.66 -6.40
N VAL A 90 5.13 -8.64 -6.93
CA VAL A 90 5.75 -7.44 -7.50
C VAL A 90 5.33 -6.26 -6.65
N ARG A 91 6.27 -5.65 -5.96
CA ARG A 91 6.01 -4.51 -5.07
C ARG A 91 7.11 -3.46 -5.20
N PRO A 92 6.79 -2.17 -5.00
CA PRO A 92 7.82 -1.15 -4.89
C PRO A 92 8.63 -1.37 -3.59
N ASN A 93 9.91 -1.01 -3.63
CA ASN A 93 10.77 -1.02 -2.44
C ASN A 93 10.52 0.25 -1.63
N MET A 94 9.40 0.30 -0.89
CA MET A 94 8.97 1.48 -0.14
C MET A 94 9.95 1.89 0.96
N ASP A 95 10.64 0.93 1.58
CA ASP A 95 11.69 1.18 2.56
C ASP A 95 12.83 2.02 1.94
N SER A 96 13.42 1.53 0.86
CA SER A 96 14.48 2.26 0.14
C SER A 96 13.98 3.62 -0.39
N PHE A 97 12.73 3.69 -0.80
CA PHE A 97 12.13 4.93 -1.33
C PHE A 97 12.08 6.03 -0.27
N VAL A 98 11.56 5.70 0.90
CA VAL A 98 11.45 6.66 2.01
C VAL A 98 12.84 7.05 2.54
N THR A 99 13.76 6.10 2.63
CA THR A 99 15.15 6.39 3.00
C THR A 99 15.76 7.43 2.05
N GLN A 100 15.63 7.25 0.73
CA GLN A 100 16.12 8.20 -0.26
C GLN A 100 15.45 9.59 -0.16
N ILE A 101 14.15 9.64 0.18
CA ILE A 101 13.46 10.92 0.41
C ILE A 101 14.06 11.65 1.60
N VAL A 102 14.30 10.96 2.71
CA VAL A 102 14.91 11.58 3.90
C VAL A 102 16.35 12.01 3.61
N ASP A 103 17.15 11.18 2.94
CA ASP A 103 18.51 11.54 2.50
C ASP A 103 18.49 12.82 1.67
N TYR A 104 17.58 12.91 0.70
CA TYR A 104 17.40 14.11 -0.12
C TYR A 104 17.04 15.34 0.71
N PHE A 105 16.17 15.22 1.72
CA PHE A 105 15.86 16.33 2.62
C PHE A 105 17.11 16.80 3.38
N MET A 106 17.92 15.86 3.87
CA MET A 106 19.17 16.18 4.55
C MET A 106 20.19 16.88 3.64
N GLU A 107 20.33 16.42 2.40
CA GLU A 107 21.18 17.05 1.38
C GLU A 107 20.73 18.48 1.05
N LYS A 108 19.41 18.73 1.08
CA LYS A 108 18.84 20.09 0.88
C LYS A 108 18.93 20.98 2.12
N GLY A 109 19.47 20.48 3.22
CA GLY A 109 19.67 21.24 4.45
C GLY A 109 18.49 21.26 5.40
N HIS A 110 17.42 20.51 5.12
CA HIS A 110 16.31 20.37 6.07
C HIS A 110 16.76 19.63 7.33
N ARG A 111 16.24 20.06 8.49
CA ARG A 111 16.52 19.44 9.80
C ARG A 111 15.27 19.25 10.65
N THR A 112 14.17 19.86 10.25
CA THR A 112 12.83 19.63 10.78
C THR A 112 12.00 19.03 9.67
N ILE A 113 11.75 17.72 9.77
CA ILE A 113 11.04 16.94 8.75
C ILE A 113 9.82 16.28 9.36
N GLY A 114 8.76 16.13 8.58
CA GLY A 114 7.52 15.52 9.02
C GLY A 114 7.11 14.34 8.12
N PHE A 115 6.14 13.59 8.62
CA PHE A 115 5.54 12.46 7.91
C PHE A 115 4.02 12.51 8.08
N ILE A 116 3.30 12.31 6.97
CA ILE A 116 1.86 12.05 6.98
C ILE A 116 1.64 10.71 6.28
N GLY A 117 0.91 9.83 6.92
CA GLY A 117 0.61 8.51 6.37
C GLY A 117 -0.61 7.87 7.02
N GLY A 118 -0.78 6.59 6.77
CA GLY A 118 -1.81 5.76 7.38
C GLY A 118 -1.26 4.39 7.73
N PRO A 119 -2.05 3.55 8.43
CA PRO A 119 -1.63 2.24 8.86
C PRO A 119 -1.65 1.23 7.71
N ASP A 120 -0.79 0.24 7.80
CA ASP A 120 -0.97 -1.03 7.10
C ASP A 120 -1.94 -1.94 7.89
N ARG A 121 -2.30 -3.08 7.33
CA ARG A 121 -3.13 -4.10 7.99
C ARG A 121 -2.38 -5.40 8.16
N ASN A 122 -2.35 -5.89 9.37
CA ASN A 122 -1.82 -7.22 9.67
C ASN A 122 -2.69 -8.30 9.02
N ILE A 123 -2.09 -9.13 8.18
CA ILE A 123 -2.80 -10.13 7.37
C ILE A 123 -3.46 -11.23 8.20
N ASP A 124 -2.94 -11.53 9.39
CA ASP A 124 -3.44 -12.60 10.25
C ASP A 124 -4.60 -12.12 11.13
N THR A 125 -4.50 -10.89 11.64
CA THR A 125 -5.48 -10.32 12.58
C THR A 125 -6.47 -9.35 11.94
N GLY A 126 -6.11 -8.74 10.79
CA GLY A 126 -6.85 -7.66 10.16
C GLY A 126 -6.76 -6.32 10.90
N LEU A 127 -6.01 -6.26 12.01
CA LEU A 127 -5.84 -5.05 12.80
C LEU A 127 -4.82 -4.11 12.15
N PRO A 128 -4.94 -2.79 12.40
CA PRO A 128 -3.95 -1.83 11.97
C PRO A 128 -2.54 -2.20 12.49
N SER A 129 -1.56 -1.98 11.65
CA SER A 129 -0.14 -2.15 11.96
C SER A 129 0.65 -0.99 11.38
N MET A 130 1.86 -0.77 11.87
CA MET A 130 2.74 0.27 11.34
C MET A 130 3.07 -0.02 9.88
N ASP A 131 2.86 0.97 9.02
CA ASP A 131 3.24 0.91 7.60
C ASP A 131 4.77 0.95 7.46
N ILE A 132 5.30 0.25 6.47
CA ILE A 132 6.75 0.21 6.21
C ILE A 132 7.31 1.61 5.91
N ARG A 133 6.53 2.50 5.31
CA ARG A 133 6.93 3.89 5.02
C ARG A 133 7.12 4.69 6.29
N GLU A 134 6.20 4.58 7.25
CA GLU A 134 6.32 5.19 8.57
C GLU A 134 7.55 4.65 9.31
N TRP A 135 7.71 3.33 9.32
CA TRP A 135 8.86 2.69 9.97
C TRP A 135 10.18 3.19 9.38
N SER A 136 10.31 3.20 8.05
CA SER A 136 11.52 3.65 7.35
C SER A 136 11.80 5.13 7.58
N PHE A 137 10.75 5.98 7.60
CA PHE A 137 10.88 7.38 7.94
C PHE A 137 11.44 7.57 9.35
N ARG A 138 10.88 6.87 10.34
CA ARG A 138 11.34 6.92 11.75
C ARG A 138 12.81 6.50 11.89
N GLN A 139 13.20 5.39 11.23
CA GLN A 139 14.57 4.92 11.24
C GLN A 139 15.54 5.96 10.63
N SER A 140 15.21 6.48 9.45
CA SER A 140 16.04 7.45 8.75
C SER A 140 16.12 8.79 9.51
N ALA A 141 14.99 9.30 10.00
CA ALA A 141 14.96 10.53 10.80
C ALA A 141 15.74 10.39 12.12
N SER A 142 15.67 9.22 12.75
CA SER A 142 16.43 8.90 13.95
C SER A 142 17.94 8.85 13.66
N TYR A 143 18.34 8.22 12.55
CA TYR A 143 19.73 8.17 12.12
C TYR A 143 20.35 9.57 11.96
N TYR A 144 19.59 10.51 11.43
CA TYR A 144 20.00 11.91 11.28
C TYR A 144 19.75 12.80 12.50
N ASN A 145 19.28 12.23 13.62
CA ASN A 145 18.93 12.96 14.84
C ASN A 145 17.91 14.09 14.62
N CYS A 146 16.97 13.89 13.71
CA CYS A 146 15.91 14.85 13.38
C CYS A 146 14.48 14.25 13.54
N LEU A 147 14.35 13.09 14.19
CA LEU A 147 13.07 12.51 14.53
C LEU A 147 12.33 13.40 15.54
N ASN A 148 11.11 13.78 15.21
CA ASN A 148 10.19 14.47 16.11
C ASN A 148 8.79 13.86 15.97
N GLU A 149 8.28 13.26 17.04
CA GLU A 149 6.98 12.60 17.09
C GLU A 149 5.83 13.56 16.81
N ASP A 150 5.94 14.83 17.16
CA ASP A 150 4.93 15.85 16.92
C ASP A 150 4.70 16.13 15.43
N TYR A 151 5.62 15.71 14.57
CA TYR A 151 5.53 15.88 13.10
C TYR A 151 5.17 14.59 12.36
N ILE A 152 4.82 13.51 13.09
CA ILE A 152 4.37 12.26 12.53
C ILE A 152 2.87 12.15 12.75
N LEU A 153 2.10 12.30 11.67
CA LEU A 153 0.65 12.28 11.70
C LEU A 153 0.15 11.07 10.91
N ILE A 154 -0.55 10.18 11.60
CA ILE A 154 -1.07 8.93 11.02
C ILE A 154 -2.59 9.01 10.99
N SER A 155 -3.15 8.82 9.80
CA SER A 155 -4.59 8.72 9.60
C SER A 155 -5.07 7.29 9.81
N ASP A 156 -6.35 7.13 10.09
CA ASP A 156 -7.01 5.82 10.09
C ASP A 156 -7.40 5.36 8.67
N LYS A 157 -7.39 6.26 7.69
CA LYS A 157 -7.79 6.01 6.30
C LYS A 157 -6.86 6.71 5.30
N PHE A 158 -6.67 6.08 4.14
CA PHE A 158 -5.97 6.69 3.00
C PHE A 158 -6.96 7.43 2.10
N THR A 159 -7.41 8.61 2.52
CA THR A 159 -8.29 9.48 1.73
C THR A 159 -7.74 10.88 1.58
N VAL A 160 -8.19 11.60 0.55
CA VAL A 160 -7.81 12.99 0.30
C VAL A 160 -8.21 13.89 1.47
N GLU A 161 -9.42 13.65 2.03
CA GLU A 161 -9.94 14.40 3.17
C GLU A 161 -9.07 14.26 4.40
N GLU A 162 -8.63 13.05 4.71
CA GLU A 162 -7.75 12.77 5.84
C GLU A 162 -6.37 13.41 5.65
N GLY A 163 -5.79 13.29 4.45
CA GLY A 163 -4.54 13.97 4.12
C GLY A 163 -4.64 15.49 4.32
N TYR A 164 -5.76 16.07 3.87
CA TYR A 164 -6.03 17.49 4.05
C TYR A 164 -6.24 17.89 5.53
N ARG A 165 -6.96 17.06 6.29
CA ARG A 165 -7.17 17.26 7.73
C ARG A 165 -5.82 17.23 8.48
N LEU A 166 -4.99 16.23 8.24
CA LEU A 166 -3.69 16.10 8.89
C LEU A 166 -2.73 17.23 8.47
N GLY A 167 -2.76 17.64 7.19
CA GLY A 167 -2.00 18.79 6.73
C GLY A 167 -2.39 20.07 7.46
N LYS A 168 -3.69 20.32 7.67
CA LYS A 168 -4.17 21.45 8.49
C LYS A 168 -3.73 21.34 9.94
N GLU A 169 -3.82 20.15 10.53
CA GLU A 169 -3.37 19.91 11.91
C GLU A 169 -1.88 20.24 12.05
N LEU A 170 -1.06 19.81 11.10
CA LEU A 170 0.38 20.12 11.10
C LEU A 170 0.65 21.63 11.09
N LEU A 171 -0.16 22.39 10.35
CA LEU A 171 -0.04 23.86 10.27
C LEU A 171 -0.43 24.59 11.56
N THR A 172 -1.07 23.92 12.52
CA THR A 172 -1.39 24.51 13.83
C THR A 172 -0.30 24.38 14.86
N LYS A 173 0.78 23.64 14.58
CA LYS A 173 1.90 23.46 15.49
C LYS A 173 2.68 24.77 15.65
N GLU A 174 3.28 24.98 16.83
CA GLU A 174 4.13 26.16 17.08
C GLU A 174 5.30 26.27 16.10
N THR A 175 5.87 25.13 15.73
CA THR A 175 6.90 25.03 14.70
C THR A 175 6.40 24.05 13.64
N ILE A 176 6.68 24.38 12.38
CA ILE A 176 6.25 23.59 11.23
C ILE A 176 7.48 22.92 10.61
N PRO A 177 7.39 21.64 10.22
CA PRO A 177 8.51 21.01 9.51
C PRO A 177 8.76 21.71 8.16
N THR A 178 10.01 21.80 7.77
CA THR A 178 10.42 22.47 6.53
C THR A 178 10.36 21.56 5.31
N SER A 179 10.15 20.26 5.53
CA SER A 179 9.86 19.27 4.49
C SER A 179 8.95 18.17 5.04
N LEU A 180 8.19 17.56 4.17
CA LEU A 180 7.15 16.60 4.51
C LEU A 180 7.20 15.41 3.56
N CYS A 181 7.28 14.20 4.14
CA CYS A 181 7.06 12.94 3.44
C CYS A 181 5.58 12.55 3.57
N VAL A 182 4.91 12.27 2.46
CA VAL A 182 3.48 11.90 2.41
C VAL A 182 3.32 10.59 1.64
#